data_a3e69bdfea75377bb2a90fdd43225476
#
_entry.id   a3e69bdfea75377bb2a90fdd43225476
#
_cell.length_a   1.000
_cell.length_b   1.000
_cell.length_c   1.000
_cell.angle_alpha   90.00
_cell.angle_beta   90.00
_cell.angle_gamma   90.00
#
_symmetry.space_group_name_H-M   'P 1'
#
loop_
_entity.id
_entity.type
_entity.pdbx_description
1 polymer ?
#
loop_
_entity_poly.entity_id
_entity_poly.type
_entity_poly.pdbx_seq_one_letter_code
_entity_poly.pdbx_strand_id
1 'polypeptide(L)'
;MLISCTLTTETPADFSQFISCRKGQQQVNVVQDWRPLVEKYFKPQDVDRAMRIIFCESSGRSNAVGKNTNGTKDVGLWQFNDETWRWLKPKLKIQDDRFDAETSTAVASWLVYNDGWFHWNSSKHCWGK
;
A
#
# COMPACT_ATOMS: atom_id res chain seq x y z
N MET A 1 -10.30 4.03 -15.65
CA MET A 1 -11.56 4.77 -15.86
C MET A 1 -12.35 4.78 -14.56
N LEU A 2 -12.71 5.94 -14.11
CA LEU A 2 -13.56 6.09 -12.92
C LEU A 2 -15.02 5.87 -13.30
N ILE A 3 -15.68 4.92 -12.63
CA ILE A 3 -17.10 4.68 -12.81
C ILE A 3 -17.85 5.70 -11.96
N SER A 4 -18.71 6.48 -12.59
CA SER A 4 -19.53 7.45 -11.89
C SER A 4 -20.72 6.76 -11.23
N CYS A 5 -20.83 6.87 -9.91
CA CYS A 5 -21.95 6.36 -9.16
C CYS A 5 -22.89 7.54 -8.85
N THR A 6 -23.97 7.65 -9.62
CA THR A 6 -24.95 8.72 -9.46
C THR A 6 -26.32 8.14 -9.11
N LEU A 7 -27.00 8.79 -8.18
CA LEU A 7 -28.39 8.48 -7.88
C LEU A 7 -29.28 9.28 -8.83
N THR A 8 -29.81 8.61 -9.84
CA THR A 8 -30.51 9.27 -10.94
C THR A 8 -32.03 9.26 -10.81
N THR A 9 -32.58 8.43 -9.94
CA THR A 9 -34.02 8.34 -9.78
C THR A 9 -34.38 8.16 -8.32
N GLU A 10 -35.69 8.18 -8.06
CA GLU A 10 -36.24 8.19 -6.71
C GLU A 10 -36.70 6.80 -6.25
N THR A 11 -36.35 5.71 -6.98
CA THR A 11 -36.82 4.39 -6.64
C THR A 11 -35.85 3.68 -5.66
N PRO A 12 -36.34 2.82 -4.75
CA PRO A 12 -35.46 2.06 -3.85
C PRO A 12 -34.47 1.17 -4.57
N ALA A 13 -34.82 0.64 -5.74
CA ALA A 13 -33.93 -0.20 -6.53
C ALA A 13 -32.68 0.58 -6.99
N ASP A 14 -32.87 1.84 -7.39
CA ASP A 14 -31.76 2.70 -7.84
C ASP A 14 -30.83 3.05 -6.69
N PHE A 15 -31.40 3.27 -5.51
CA PHE A 15 -30.61 3.55 -4.32
C PHE A 15 -29.72 2.35 -3.97
N SER A 16 -30.28 1.13 -4.02
CA SER A 16 -29.51 -0.11 -3.79
C SER A 16 -28.36 -0.27 -4.78
N GLN A 17 -28.62 0.00 -6.06
CA GLN A 17 -27.59 -0.05 -7.11
C GLN A 17 -26.52 1.00 -6.88
N PHE A 18 -26.91 2.20 -6.47
CA PHE A 18 -25.98 3.28 -6.13
C PHE A 18 -25.02 2.85 -5.01
N ILE A 19 -25.54 2.27 -3.92
CA ILE A 19 -24.71 1.80 -2.81
C ILE A 19 -23.76 0.69 -3.26
N SER A 20 -24.24 -0.27 -4.05
CA SER A 20 -23.40 -1.36 -4.58
C SER A 20 -22.29 -0.83 -5.48
N CYS A 21 -22.60 0.15 -6.33
CA CYS A 21 -21.63 0.81 -7.18
C CYS A 21 -20.55 1.51 -6.37
N ARG A 22 -20.93 2.24 -5.32
CA ARG A 22 -19.99 2.94 -4.44
C ARG A 22 -19.06 1.98 -3.73
N LYS A 23 -19.60 0.85 -3.23
CA LYS A 23 -18.79 -0.18 -2.57
C LYS A 23 -17.80 -0.81 -3.54
N GLY A 24 -18.24 -1.15 -4.76
CA GLY A 24 -17.39 -1.71 -5.79
C GLY A 24 -16.28 -0.75 -6.19
N GLN A 25 -16.61 0.52 -6.38
CA GLN A 25 -15.64 1.56 -6.72
C GLN A 25 -14.58 1.71 -5.62
N GLN A 26 -15.00 1.71 -4.37
CA GLN A 26 -14.11 1.82 -3.23
C GLN A 26 -13.16 0.61 -3.15
N GLN A 27 -13.64 -0.61 -3.38
CA GLN A 27 -12.82 -1.82 -3.38
C GLN A 27 -11.78 -1.81 -4.51
N VAL A 28 -12.17 -1.38 -5.70
CA VAL A 28 -11.27 -1.29 -6.85
C VAL A 28 -10.13 -0.30 -6.57
N ASN A 29 -10.43 0.80 -5.91
CA ASN A 29 -9.47 1.88 -5.72
C ASN A 29 -8.47 1.63 -4.59
N VAL A 30 -8.68 0.63 -3.71
CA VAL A 30 -7.80 0.39 -2.55
C VAL A 30 -6.35 0.24 -2.95
N VAL A 31 -6.03 -0.55 -4.00
CA VAL A 31 -4.65 -0.74 -4.45
C VAL A 31 -4.30 0.20 -5.59
N GLN A 32 -5.27 0.50 -6.48
CA GLN A 32 -5.01 1.36 -7.64
C GLN A 32 -4.66 2.79 -7.27
N ASP A 33 -5.17 3.30 -6.14
CA ASP A 33 -4.87 4.65 -5.69
C ASP A 33 -3.38 4.86 -5.38
N TRP A 34 -2.65 3.79 -5.11
CA TRP A 34 -1.22 3.88 -4.82
C TRP A 34 -0.32 3.80 -6.05
N ARG A 35 -0.86 3.42 -7.21
CA ARG A 35 -0.04 3.31 -8.42
C ARG A 35 0.64 4.63 -8.82
N PRO A 36 -0.03 5.79 -8.85
CA PRO A 36 0.65 7.05 -9.15
C PRO A 36 1.78 7.36 -8.18
N LEU A 37 1.60 7.04 -6.90
CA LEU A 37 2.63 7.23 -5.88
C LEU A 37 3.81 6.30 -6.10
N VAL A 38 3.55 5.03 -6.42
CA VAL A 38 4.58 4.05 -6.73
C VAL A 38 5.36 4.47 -7.98
N GLU A 39 4.68 4.93 -9.02
CA GLU A 39 5.31 5.40 -10.25
C GLU A 39 6.23 6.59 -10.01
N LYS A 40 5.96 7.40 -8.98
CA LYS A 40 6.79 8.54 -8.62
C LYS A 40 8.17 8.12 -8.09
N TYR A 41 8.26 6.96 -7.42
CA TYR A 41 9.47 6.53 -6.72
C TYR A 41 10.15 5.31 -7.32
N PHE A 42 9.44 4.52 -8.14
CA PHE A 42 9.99 3.28 -8.71
C PHE A 42 10.16 3.41 -10.22
N LYS A 43 11.15 2.69 -10.75
CA LYS A 43 11.34 2.60 -12.20
C LYS A 43 10.14 1.88 -12.83
N PRO A 44 9.76 2.22 -14.08
CA PRO A 44 8.59 1.62 -14.72
C PRO A 44 8.53 0.09 -14.67
N GLN A 45 9.67 -0.59 -14.86
CA GLN A 45 9.73 -2.05 -14.84
C GLN A 45 9.50 -2.65 -13.46
N ASP A 46 9.59 -1.85 -12.40
CA ASP A 46 9.45 -2.32 -11.02
C ASP A 46 8.08 -2.00 -10.40
N VAL A 47 7.26 -1.20 -11.09
CA VAL A 47 5.99 -0.72 -10.55
C VAL A 47 5.05 -1.87 -10.22
N ASP A 48 4.90 -2.83 -11.13
CA ASP A 48 3.97 -3.96 -10.91
C ASP A 48 4.41 -4.82 -9.72
N ARG A 49 5.71 -5.06 -9.56
CA ARG A 49 6.23 -5.80 -8.41
C ARG A 49 5.96 -5.05 -7.12
N ALA A 50 6.24 -3.74 -7.09
CA ALA A 50 5.97 -2.89 -5.95
C ALA A 50 4.49 -2.92 -5.56
N MET A 51 3.60 -2.83 -6.54
CA MET A 51 2.15 -2.90 -6.30
C MET A 51 1.74 -4.25 -5.72
N ARG A 52 2.32 -5.35 -6.20
CA ARG A 52 2.06 -6.68 -5.65
C ARG A 52 2.50 -6.79 -4.19
N ILE A 53 3.66 -6.22 -3.85
CA ILE A 53 4.13 -6.22 -2.45
C ILE A 53 3.16 -5.46 -1.57
N ILE A 54 2.75 -4.26 -1.97
CA ILE A 54 1.75 -3.48 -1.23
C ILE A 54 0.49 -4.31 -0.98
N PHE A 55 0.00 -4.97 -2.01
CA PHE A 55 -1.19 -5.83 -1.88
C PHE A 55 -0.96 -6.97 -0.89
N CYS A 56 0.16 -7.66 -1.01
CA CYS A 56 0.48 -8.81 -0.16
C CYS A 56 0.73 -8.42 1.30
N GLU A 57 1.32 -7.26 1.54
CA GLU A 57 1.67 -6.81 2.88
C GLU A 57 0.49 -6.18 3.63
N SER A 58 -0.24 -5.30 2.98
CA SER A 58 -1.24 -4.47 3.65
C SER A 58 -2.62 -4.49 3.00
N SER A 59 -2.78 -5.19 1.88
CA SER A 59 -3.98 -5.09 1.02
C SER A 59 -4.25 -3.64 0.59
N GLY A 60 -3.20 -2.85 0.47
CA GLY A 60 -3.30 -1.43 0.10
C GLY A 60 -3.75 -0.52 1.22
N ARG A 61 -3.68 -0.96 2.48
CA ARG A 61 -4.14 -0.16 3.62
C ARG A 61 -2.95 0.52 4.30
N SER A 62 -2.91 1.84 4.23
CA SER A 62 -1.82 2.63 4.83
C SER A 62 -1.84 2.58 6.37
N ASN A 63 -2.97 2.22 6.97
CA ASN A 63 -3.12 2.12 8.43
C ASN A 63 -2.97 0.68 8.96
N ALA A 64 -2.50 -0.25 8.14
CA ALA A 64 -2.34 -1.65 8.56
C ALA A 64 -1.26 -1.79 9.64
N VAL A 65 -1.54 -2.60 10.64
CA VAL A 65 -0.60 -2.93 11.71
C VAL A 65 -0.60 -4.44 11.92
N GLY A 66 0.55 -5.07 11.71
CA GLY A 66 0.78 -6.47 12.02
C GLY A 66 1.58 -6.59 13.31
N LYS A 67 1.16 -7.51 14.19
CA LYS A 67 1.86 -7.76 15.45
C LYS A 67 2.66 -9.04 15.35
N ASN A 68 3.92 -8.99 15.73
CA ASN A 68 4.82 -10.15 15.71
C ASN A 68 4.95 -10.77 17.08
N THR A 69 5.30 -12.07 17.12
CA THR A 69 5.44 -12.81 18.39
C THR A 69 6.57 -12.27 19.25
N ASN A 70 7.55 -11.60 18.66
CA ASN A 70 8.68 -11.00 19.40
C ASN A 70 8.35 -9.61 19.97
N GLY A 71 7.09 -9.18 19.91
CA GLY A 71 6.66 -7.88 20.42
C GLY A 71 6.83 -6.71 19.46
N THR A 72 7.47 -6.91 18.31
CA THR A 72 7.58 -5.85 17.31
C THR A 72 6.32 -5.77 16.46
N LYS A 73 6.16 -4.65 15.76
CA LYS A 73 5.06 -4.41 14.84
C LYS A 73 5.56 -4.11 13.45
N ASP A 74 4.80 -4.53 12.45
CA ASP A 74 4.98 -4.15 11.07
C ASP A 74 3.87 -3.17 10.72
N VAL A 75 4.21 -2.01 10.16
CA VAL A 75 3.28 -0.90 10.09
C VAL A 75 3.23 -0.30 8.71
N GLY A 76 2.01 0.01 8.28
CA GLY A 76 1.74 0.82 7.10
C GLY A 76 1.65 0.04 5.81
N LEU A 77 1.67 0.78 4.73
CA LEU A 77 1.46 0.26 3.37
C LEU A 77 2.47 -0.85 3.01
N TRP A 78 3.72 -0.69 3.44
CA TRP A 78 4.83 -1.60 3.15
C TRP A 78 5.20 -2.51 4.33
N GLN A 79 4.45 -2.41 5.42
CA GLN A 79 4.64 -3.21 6.64
C GLN A 79 6.07 -3.17 7.17
N PHE A 80 6.60 -1.96 7.33
CA PHE A 80 7.94 -1.79 7.92
C PHE A 80 7.97 -2.18 9.38
N ASN A 81 8.91 -3.05 9.72
CA ASN A 81 9.14 -3.50 11.09
C ASN A 81 9.73 -2.38 11.96
N ASP A 82 9.43 -2.42 13.25
CA ASP A 82 9.94 -1.44 14.23
C ASP A 82 11.45 -1.28 14.17
N GLU A 83 12.19 -2.40 14.07
CA GLU A 83 13.66 -2.38 14.08
C GLU A 83 14.20 -1.78 12.78
N THR A 84 13.63 -2.16 11.65
CA THR A 84 14.02 -1.62 10.35
C THR A 84 13.78 -0.11 10.30
N TRP A 85 12.64 0.34 10.80
CA TRP A 85 12.32 1.76 10.82
C TRP A 85 13.26 2.54 11.74
N ARG A 86 13.58 1.98 12.90
CA ARG A 86 14.51 2.59 13.85
C ARG A 86 15.91 2.74 13.24
N TRP A 87 16.34 1.77 12.45
CA TRP A 87 17.61 1.84 11.72
C TRP A 87 17.59 2.91 10.64
N LEU A 88 16.51 2.97 9.85
CA LEU A 88 16.43 3.87 8.69
C LEU A 88 16.15 5.31 9.06
N LYS A 89 15.41 5.54 10.14
CA LYS A 89 14.93 6.87 10.48
C LYS A 89 16.04 7.92 10.58
N PRO A 90 17.11 7.69 11.37
CA PRO A 90 18.21 8.66 11.43
C PRO A 90 19.05 8.65 10.15
N LYS A 91 19.22 7.49 9.54
CA LYS A 91 20.04 7.33 8.33
C LYS A 91 19.49 8.16 7.17
N LEU A 92 18.18 8.15 6.98
CA LEU A 92 17.50 8.84 5.88
C LEU A 92 16.88 10.18 6.32
N LYS A 93 17.05 10.56 7.60
CA LYS A 93 16.46 11.78 8.18
C LYS A 93 14.94 11.83 7.95
N ILE A 94 14.27 10.72 8.24
CA ILE A 94 12.83 10.59 8.02
C ILE A 94 12.10 11.46 9.04
N GLN A 95 11.18 12.32 8.56
CA GLN A 95 10.41 13.24 9.39
C GLN A 95 9.03 12.68 9.77
N ASP A 96 8.40 11.92 8.87
CA ASP A 96 7.08 11.36 9.07
C ASP A 96 7.16 9.90 9.54
N ASP A 97 6.01 9.32 9.85
CA ASP A 97 5.97 7.93 10.33
C ASP A 97 5.63 6.94 9.21
N ARG A 98 5.59 5.66 9.57
CA ARG A 98 5.33 4.55 8.64
C ARG A 98 3.90 4.52 8.11
N PHE A 99 2.98 5.21 8.77
CA PHE A 99 1.59 5.31 8.31
C PHE A 99 1.46 6.27 7.13
N ASP A 100 2.41 7.19 6.98
CA ASP A 100 2.37 8.10 5.83
C ASP A 100 2.74 7.35 4.56
N ALA A 101 1.79 7.25 3.63
CA ALA A 101 1.94 6.44 2.44
C ALA A 101 3.10 6.90 1.55
N GLU A 102 3.27 8.21 1.41
CA GLU A 102 4.35 8.74 0.57
C GLU A 102 5.72 8.49 1.20
N THR A 103 5.87 8.75 2.50
CA THR A 103 7.11 8.48 3.23
C THR A 103 7.45 7.00 3.15
N SER A 104 6.48 6.13 3.43
CA SER A 104 6.66 4.69 3.40
C SER A 104 7.11 4.20 2.01
N THR A 105 6.48 4.72 0.95
CA THR A 105 6.81 4.34 -0.42
C THR A 105 8.20 4.86 -0.84
N ALA A 106 8.53 6.08 -0.47
CA ALA A 106 9.87 6.64 -0.73
C ALA A 106 10.96 5.81 -0.03
N VAL A 107 10.74 5.44 1.22
CA VAL A 107 11.68 4.60 1.98
C VAL A 107 11.79 3.21 1.35
N ALA A 108 10.67 2.63 0.93
CA ALA A 108 10.67 1.33 0.25
C ALA A 108 11.50 1.38 -1.03
N SER A 109 11.36 2.42 -1.84
CA SER A 109 12.14 2.56 -3.07
C SER A 109 13.63 2.69 -2.76
N TRP A 110 13.99 3.44 -1.72
CA TRP A 110 15.38 3.56 -1.31
C TRP A 110 15.96 2.18 -0.93
N LEU A 111 15.22 1.41 -0.15
CA LEU A 111 15.66 0.05 0.23
C LEU A 111 15.84 -0.85 -0.98
N VAL A 112 14.89 -0.84 -1.89
CA VAL A 112 14.99 -1.68 -3.10
C VAL A 112 16.23 -1.34 -3.91
N TYR A 113 16.47 -0.06 -4.16
CA TYR A 113 17.55 0.36 -5.06
C TYR A 113 18.92 0.42 -4.41
N ASN A 114 19.00 0.41 -3.09
CA ASN A 114 20.28 0.40 -2.37
C ASN A 114 20.60 -0.93 -1.69
N ASP A 115 19.58 -1.76 -1.43
CA ASP A 115 19.78 -2.97 -0.63
C ASP A 115 19.08 -4.21 -1.21
N GLY A 116 18.00 -4.02 -2.00
CA GLY A 116 17.30 -5.10 -2.69
C GLY A 116 15.91 -5.38 -2.18
N TRP A 117 15.24 -6.31 -2.86
CA TRP A 117 13.86 -6.68 -2.57
C TRP A 117 13.70 -7.62 -1.37
N PHE A 118 14.81 -8.13 -0.82
CA PHE A 118 14.78 -9.21 0.17
C PHE A 118 14.09 -8.82 1.49
N HIS A 119 13.94 -7.53 1.76
CA HIS A 119 13.22 -7.06 2.95
C HIS A 119 11.79 -7.58 3.03
N TRP A 120 11.22 -7.99 1.89
CA TRP A 120 9.87 -8.55 1.82
C TRP A 120 9.85 -10.04 1.50
N ASN A 121 10.95 -10.74 1.77
CA ASN A 121 11.07 -12.19 1.47
C ASN A 121 10.03 -13.03 2.22
N SER A 122 9.58 -12.61 3.39
CA SER A 122 8.56 -13.35 4.15
C SER A 122 7.23 -13.47 3.41
N SER A 123 6.92 -12.51 2.52
CA SER A 123 5.71 -12.54 1.70
C SER A 123 5.97 -12.89 0.24
N LYS A 124 7.19 -13.30 -0.10
CA LYS A 124 7.59 -13.55 -1.50
C LYS A 124 6.73 -14.61 -2.18
N HIS A 125 6.22 -15.57 -1.44
CA HIS A 125 5.28 -16.58 -1.96
C HIS A 125 4.01 -15.92 -2.56
N CYS A 126 3.67 -14.72 -2.11
CA CYS A 126 2.54 -13.96 -2.59
C CYS A 126 2.89 -13.09 -3.81
N TRP A 127 3.96 -12.29 -3.71
CA TRP A 127 4.28 -11.30 -4.75
C TRP A 127 5.29 -11.76 -5.78
N GLY A 128 6.00 -12.82 -5.50
CA GLY A 128 7.12 -13.27 -6.34
C GLY A 128 6.73 -14.13 -7.54
N LYS A 129 5.45 -14.27 -7.80
CA LYS A 129 4.96 -15.10 -8.92
C LYS A 129 4.86 -14.31 -10.20
#